data_1553df96ed86ec76e1434cadeac14a8d
#
_entry.id   1553df96ed86ec76e1434cadeac14a8d
#
_cell.length_a   1.000
_cell.length_b   1.000
_cell.length_c   1.000
_cell.angle_alpha   90.00
_cell.angle_beta   90.00
_cell.angle_gamma   90.00
#
_symmetry.space_group_name_H-M   'P 1'
#
loop_
_entity.id
_entity.type
_entity.pdbx_description
1 polymer ?
#
loop_
_entity_poly.entity_id
_entity_poly.type
_entity_poly.pdbx_seq_one_letter_code
_entity_poly.pdbx_strand_id
1 'polypeptide(L)'
;MKGLKIVVLAKQVPDTRNVGKDAMKADGTVNRAALPAIFNPEDLNALEQALRIKDKIEGTTVHILTMGPGRAAEIIREAMYRGADGGYLVSDRAFAGSDTLATSYALACALRNLQTDLLLSLIHI
;
A
#
# COMPACT_ATOMS: atom_id res chain seq x y z
N MET A 1 3.86 -25.87 11.23
CA MET A 1 3.59 -25.32 9.89
C MET A 1 4.76 -24.42 9.51
N LYS A 2 5.19 -24.48 8.26
CA LYS A 2 6.26 -23.63 7.75
C LYS A 2 5.80 -22.18 7.69
N GLY A 3 6.68 -21.24 8.00
CA GLY A 3 6.37 -19.83 7.92
C GLY A 3 5.92 -19.39 6.52
N LEU A 4 5.04 -18.39 6.48
CA LEU A 4 4.49 -17.86 5.24
C LEU A 4 5.14 -16.54 4.89
N LYS A 5 5.29 -16.28 3.60
CA LYS A 5 5.62 -14.94 3.10
C LYS A 5 4.32 -14.25 2.72
N ILE A 6 3.90 -13.31 3.56
CA ILE A 6 2.66 -12.55 3.36
C ILE A 6 2.99 -11.19 2.77
N VAL A 7 2.28 -10.82 1.73
CA VAL A 7 2.36 -9.49 1.14
C VAL A 7 1.00 -8.81 1.30
N VAL A 8 1.01 -7.59 1.80
CA VAL A 8 -0.18 -6.76 1.96
C VAL A 8 -0.10 -5.64 0.93
N LEU A 9 -1.10 -5.55 0.07
CA LEU A 9 -1.23 -4.41 -0.84
C LEU A 9 -1.76 -3.22 -0.06
N ALA A 10 -1.08 -2.10 -0.14
CA ALA A 10 -1.45 -0.90 0.57
C ALA A 10 -1.25 0.33 -0.31
N LYS A 11 -1.97 1.37 -0.01
CA LYS A 11 -2.01 2.59 -0.81
C LYS A 11 -1.88 3.81 0.09
N GLN A 12 -1.10 4.78 -0.37
CA GLN A 12 -1.10 6.10 0.21
C GLN A 12 -2.24 6.91 -0.41
N VAL A 13 -3.07 7.51 0.42
CA VAL A 13 -4.23 8.28 -0.02
C VAL A 13 -4.23 9.67 0.63
N PRO A 14 -4.86 10.66 0.00
CA PRO A 14 -5.05 11.96 0.64
C PRO A 14 -5.92 11.82 1.89
N ASP A 15 -5.57 12.57 2.95
CA ASP A 15 -6.41 12.63 4.14
C ASP A 15 -7.55 13.61 3.91
N THR A 16 -8.72 13.08 3.58
CA THR A 16 -9.91 13.89 3.31
C THR A 16 -10.57 14.43 4.58
N ARG A 17 -10.13 14.01 5.75
CA ARG A 17 -10.64 14.53 7.03
C ARG A 17 -10.05 15.90 7.38
N ASN A 18 -8.91 16.27 6.77
CA ASN A 18 -8.19 17.51 7.01
C ASN A 18 -8.13 18.34 5.73
N VAL A 19 -9.30 18.70 5.19
CA VAL A 19 -9.41 19.46 3.96
C VAL A 19 -9.15 20.93 4.23
N GLY A 20 -8.06 21.48 3.68
CA GLY A 20 -7.72 22.90 3.75
C GLY A 20 -8.22 23.69 2.55
N LYS A 21 -7.92 25.02 2.55
CA LYS A 21 -8.31 25.92 1.47
C LYS A 21 -7.75 25.53 0.11
N ASP A 22 -6.59 24.90 0.09
CA ASP A 22 -5.87 24.54 -1.13
C ASP A 22 -6.16 23.10 -1.59
N ALA A 23 -7.20 22.47 -1.02
CA ALA A 23 -7.55 21.09 -1.34
C ALA A 23 -7.98 20.88 -2.80
N MET A 24 -8.48 21.94 -3.43
CA MET A 24 -8.94 21.92 -4.82
C MET A 24 -8.08 22.84 -5.67
N LYS A 25 -7.72 22.38 -6.86
CA LYS A 25 -7.09 23.24 -7.88
C LYS A 25 -8.14 24.13 -8.53
N ALA A 26 -7.67 25.20 -9.20
CA ALA A 26 -8.54 26.12 -9.93
C ALA A 26 -9.40 25.46 -11.00
N ASP A 27 -8.95 24.33 -11.55
CA ASP A 27 -9.68 23.55 -12.56
C ASP A 27 -10.71 22.57 -11.97
N GLY A 28 -10.90 22.56 -10.66
CA GLY A 28 -11.83 21.68 -9.97
C GLY A 28 -11.27 20.30 -9.60
N THR A 29 -10.01 20.02 -9.93
CA THR A 29 -9.39 18.75 -9.53
C THR A 29 -8.79 18.84 -8.13
N VAL A 30 -8.61 17.68 -7.48
CA VAL A 30 -8.02 17.61 -6.14
C VAL A 30 -6.54 17.96 -6.19
N ASN A 31 -6.13 18.91 -5.35
CA ASN A 31 -4.73 19.25 -5.17
C ASN A 31 -4.10 18.30 -4.17
N ARG A 32 -3.60 17.18 -4.67
CA ARG A 32 -3.01 16.12 -3.83
C ARG A 32 -1.75 16.59 -3.07
N ALA A 33 -1.05 17.59 -3.62
CA ALA A 33 0.15 18.12 -2.96
C ALA A 33 -0.19 18.95 -1.71
N ALA A 34 -1.40 19.52 -1.64
CA ALA A 34 -1.85 20.33 -0.51
C ALA A 34 -2.52 19.51 0.61
N LEU A 35 -2.82 18.24 0.34
CA LEU A 35 -3.44 17.35 1.33
C LEU A 35 -2.39 16.47 1.98
N PRO A 36 -2.46 16.28 3.32
CA PRO A 36 -1.63 15.28 3.97
C PRO A 36 -1.92 13.90 3.35
N ALA A 37 -0.88 13.14 3.13
CA ALA A 37 -1.01 11.78 2.61
C ALA A 37 -0.92 10.80 3.78
N ILE A 38 -1.87 9.87 3.84
CA ILE A 38 -1.95 8.89 4.91
C ILE A 38 -2.00 7.47 4.35
N PHE A 39 -1.71 6.53 5.21
CA PHE A 39 -1.97 5.12 4.94
C PHE A 39 -3.49 4.94 4.77
N ASN A 40 -3.90 4.27 3.69
CA ASN A 40 -5.33 4.01 3.49
C ASN A 40 -5.89 3.25 4.69
N PRO A 41 -6.87 3.81 5.43
CA PRO A 41 -7.37 3.19 6.65
C PRO A 41 -7.88 1.76 6.48
N GLU A 42 -8.44 1.44 5.33
CA GLU A 42 -8.94 0.09 5.06
C GLU A 42 -7.79 -0.90 4.89
N ASP A 43 -6.68 -0.47 4.29
CA ASP A 43 -5.50 -1.31 4.14
C ASP A 43 -4.85 -1.64 5.49
N LEU A 44 -5.06 -0.80 6.50
CA LEU A 44 -4.62 -1.11 7.86
C LEU A 44 -5.31 -2.35 8.42
N ASN A 45 -6.55 -2.62 8.03
CA ASN A 45 -7.24 -3.84 8.44
C ASN A 45 -6.58 -5.07 7.83
N ALA A 46 -6.17 -5.00 6.57
CA ALA A 46 -5.44 -6.09 5.92
C ALA A 46 -4.09 -6.32 6.61
N LEU A 47 -3.37 -5.24 6.93
CA LEU A 47 -2.11 -5.33 7.66
C LEU A 47 -2.29 -5.98 9.02
N GLU A 48 -3.33 -5.60 9.78
CA GLU A 48 -3.60 -6.19 11.09
C GLU A 48 -3.86 -7.69 10.99
N GLN A 49 -4.60 -8.14 9.98
CA GLN A 49 -4.82 -9.57 9.77
C GLN A 49 -3.52 -10.31 9.46
N ALA A 50 -2.66 -9.69 8.64
CA ALA A 50 -1.34 -10.27 8.33
C ALA A 50 -0.48 -10.39 9.59
N LEU A 51 -0.48 -9.37 10.44
CA LEU A 51 0.30 -9.37 11.68
C LEU A 51 -0.22 -10.42 12.68
N ARG A 52 -1.53 -10.63 12.72
CA ARG A 52 -2.11 -11.70 13.55
C ARG A 52 -1.68 -13.08 13.10
N ILE A 53 -1.60 -13.30 11.79
CA ILE A 53 -1.10 -14.56 11.25
C ILE A 53 0.38 -14.74 11.59
N LYS A 54 1.16 -13.66 11.45
CA LYS A 54 2.59 -13.67 11.81
C LYS A 54 2.80 -14.08 13.26
N ASP A 55 1.95 -13.58 14.15
CA ASP A 55 2.05 -13.91 15.59
C ASP A 55 1.76 -15.37 15.89
N LYS A 56 0.96 -16.03 15.06
CA LYS A 56 0.54 -17.42 15.25
C LYS A 56 1.41 -18.45 14.56
N ILE A 57 2.03 -18.08 13.44
CA ILE A 57 2.83 -18.99 12.63
C ILE A 57 4.28 -18.52 12.63
N GLU A 58 5.13 -19.26 13.35
CA GLU A 58 6.54 -18.95 13.47
C GLU A 58 7.22 -18.93 12.09
N GLY A 59 8.14 -17.99 11.89
CA GLY A 59 8.85 -17.84 10.64
C GLY A 59 8.09 -17.07 9.55
N THR A 60 6.89 -16.60 9.85
CA THR A 60 6.10 -15.80 8.91
C THR A 60 6.65 -14.39 8.81
N THR A 61 6.73 -13.86 7.59
CA THR A 61 7.11 -12.48 7.32
C THR A 61 5.96 -11.73 6.67
N VAL A 62 5.87 -10.43 6.97
CA VAL A 62 4.85 -9.52 6.42
C VAL A 62 5.55 -8.35 5.73
N HIS A 63 5.25 -8.16 4.47
CA HIS A 63 5.78 -7.06 3.67
C HIS A 63 4.64 -6.28 3.03
N ILE A 64 4.84 -4.97 2.89
CA ILE A 64 3.91 -4.11 2.17
C ILE A 64 4.36 -4.01 0.71
N LEU A 65 3.40 -4.08 -0.19
CA LEU A 65 3.64 -3.74 -1.60
C LEU A 65 2.75 -2.54 -1.94
N THR A 66 3.37 -1.46 -2.34
CA THR A 66 2.66 -0.24 -2.73
C THR A 66 3.14 0.25 -4.09
N MET A 67 2.23 0.85 -4.84
CA MET A 67 2.53 1.45 -6.15
C MET A 67 2.21 2.93 -6.07
N GLY A 68 3.18 3.78 -6.44
CA GLY A 68 3.00 5.21 -6.37
C GLY A 68 4.30 5.98 -6.51
N PRO A 69 4.26 7.31 -6.31
CA PRO A 69 5.46 8.14 -6.29
C PRO A 69 6.36 7.82 -5.11
N GLY A 70 7.59 8.32 -5.15
CA GLY A 70 8.60 8.04 -4.11
C GLY A 70 8.12 8.31 -2.68
N ARG A 71 7.28 9.33 -2.47
CA ARG A 71 6.75 9.65 -1.14
C ARG A 71 5.86 8.54 -0.56
N ALA A 72 5.34 7.65 -1.41
CA ALA A 72 4.53 6.52 -0.94
C ALA A 72 5.33 5.54 -0.07
N ALA A 73 6.66 5.62 -0.09
CA ALA A 73 7.50 4.82 0.81
C ALA A 73 7.23 5.11 2.30
N GLU A 74 6.63 6.24 2.62
CA GLU A 74 6.28 6.58 4.01
C GLU A 74 5.30 5.57 4.62
N ILE A 75 4.39 5.01 3.82
CA ILE A 75 3.47 3.99 4.35
C ILE A 75 4.19 2.68 4.69
N ILE A 76 5.27 2.37 3.99
CA ILE A 76 6.10 1.20 4.33
C ILE A 76 6.73 1.41 5.69
N ARG A 77 7.24 2.62 5.95
CA ARG A 77 7.81 2.96 7.26
C ARG A 77 6.77 2.85 8.36
N GLU A 78 5.57 3.38 8.14
CA GLU A 78 4.47 3.27 9.11
C GLU A 78 4.11 1.81 9.38
N ALA A 79 4.02 0.99 8.33
CA ALA A 79 3.74 -0.43 8.48
C ALA A 79 4.81 -1.15 9.32
N MET A 80 6.08 -0.78 9.13
CA MET A 80 7.18 -1.34 9.91
C MET A 80 7.07 -0.98 11.39
N TYR A 81 6.65 0.24 11.71
CA TYR A 81 6.37 0.63 13.11
C TYR A 81 5.25 -0.20 13.72
N ARG A 82 4.34 -0.71 12.92
CA ARG A 82 3.23 -1.55 13.39
C ARG A 82 3.62 -3.03 13.48
N GLY A 83 4.75 -3.43 12.93
CA GLY A 83 5.25 -4.78 13.01
C GLY A 83 5.57 -5.48 11.69
N ALA A 84 5.39 -4.83 10.56
CA ALA A 84 5.80 -5.39 9.27
C ALA A 84 7.32 -5.50 9.18
N ASP A 85 7.79 -6.48 8.43
CA ASP A 85 9.22 -6.74 8.27
C ASP A 85 9.88 -5.84 7.23
N GLY A 86 9.11 -5.30 6.31
CA GLY A 86 9.61 -4.40 5.28
C GLY A 86 8.58 -4.13 4.20
N GLY A 87 9.02 -3.64 3.06
CA GLY A 87 8.11 -3.36 1.96
C GLY A 87 8.82 -3.10 0.65
N TYR A 88 8.01 -3.00 -0.38
CA TYR A 88 8.46 -2.76 -1.75
C TYR A 88 7.62 -1.65 -2.37
N LEU A 89 8.30 -0.73 -3.04
CA LEU A 89 7.65 0.36 -3.75
C LEU A 89 7.82 0.15 -5.26
N VAL A 90 6.70 0.03 -5.95
CA VAL A 90 6.69 0.02 -7.42
C VAL A 90 6.42 1.44 -7.87
N SER A 91 7.45 2.10 -8.42
CA SER A 91 7.38 3.51 -8.77
C SER A 91 7.97 3.74 -10.15
N ASP A 92 7.14 4.29 -11.04
CA ASP A 92 7.56 4.74 -12.37
C ASP A 92 6.52 5.74 -12.85
N ARG A 93 6.97 6.79 -13.54
CA ARG A 93 6.06 7.77 -14.16
C ARG A 93 5.12 7.12 -15.18
N ALA A 94 5.55 6.04 -15.83
CA ALA A 94 4.73 5.29 -16.77
C ALA A 94 3.47 4.70 -16.12
N PHE A 95 3.45 4.52 -14.79
CA PHE A 95 2.27 4.02 -14.07
C PHE A 95 1.27 5.12 -13.71
N ALA A 96 1.66 6.39 -13.85
CA ALA A 96 0.76 7.50 -13.54
C ALA A 96 -0.44 7.46 -14.48
N GLY A 97 -1.65 7.48 -13.89
CA GLY A 97 -2.89 7.39 -14.67
C GLY A 97 -3.23 5.99 -15.16
N SER A 98 -2.52 4.95 -14.72
CA SER A 98 -2.84 3.56 -15.07
C SER A 98 -4.27 3.21 -14.68
N ASP A 99 -4.96 2.50 -15.57
CA ASP A 99 -6.25 1.92 -15.24
C ASP A 99 -6.11 0.69 -14.34
N THR A 100 -7.25 0.14 -13.93
CA THR A 100 -7.28 -1.03 -13.03
C THR A 100 -6.55 -2.24 -13.64
N LEU A 101 -6.69 -2.46 -14.93
CA LEU A 101 -6.05 -3.59 -15.59
C LEU A 101 -4.53 -3.45 -15.62
N ALA A 102 -4.02 -2.28 -16.00
CA ALA A 102 -2.59 -2.01 -16.04
C ALA A 102 -1.97 -2.08 -14.64
N THR A 103 -2.65 -1.52 -13.63
CA THR A 103 -2.22 -1.59 -12.24
C THR A 103 -2.16 -3.04 -11.75
N SER A 104 -3.19 -3.83 -12.01
CA SER A 104 -3.24 -5.25 -11.63
C SER A 104 -2.11 -6.04 -12.28
N TYR A 105 -1.81 -5.78 -13.52
CA TYR A 105 -0.72 -6.44 -14.23
C TYR A 105 0.64 -6.12 -13.61
N ALA A 106 0.91 -4.85 -13.35
CA ALA A 106 2.16 -4.43 -12.72
C ALA A 106 2.35 -5.05 -11.35
N LEU A 107 1.29 -5.06 -10.53
CA LEU A 107 1.32 -5.69 -9.20
C LEU A 107 1.49 -7.20 -9.29
N ALA A 108 0.85 -7.86 -10.23
CA ALA A 108 0.99 -9.31 -10.43
C ALA A 108 2.42 -9.68 -10.79
N CYS A 109 3.08 -8.91 -11.65
CA CYS A 109 4.49 -9.12 -11.97
C CYS A 109 5.39 -8.98 -10.75
N ALA A 110 5.16 -7.94 -9.93
CA ALA A 110 5.92 -7.74 -8.70
C ALA A 110 5.71 -8.90 -7.72
N LEU A 111 4.46 -9.33 -7.51
CA LEU A 111 4.13 -10.43 -6.60
C LEU A 111 4.77 -11.75 -7.02
N ARG A 112 4.83 -12.00 -8.33
CA ARG A 112 5.47 -13.20 -8.86
C ARG A 112 6.97 -13.22 -8.54
N ASN A 113 7.64 -12.08 -8.68
CA ASN A 113 9.07 -11.96 -8.36
C ASN A 113 9.34 -12.08 -6.86
N LEU A 114 8.37 -11.74 -6.01
CA LEU A 114 8.52 -11.79 -4.56
C LEU A 114 8.24 -13.18 -3.96
N GLN A 115 7.80 -14.13 -4.75
CA GLN A 115 7.47 -15.49 -4.28
C GLN A 115 6.48 -15.46 -3.10
N THR A 116 5.38 -14.74 -3.27
CA THR A 116 4.37 -14.53 -2.22
C THR A 116 3.57 -15.79 -1.97
N ASP A 117 3.42 -16.19 -0.71
CA ASP A 117 2.58 -17.32 -0.30
C ASP A 117 1.13 -16.91 -0.07
N LEU A 118 0.92 -15.73 0.50
CA LEU A 118 -0.41 -15.20 0.81
C LEU A 118 -0.46 -13.71 0.52
N LEU A 119 -1.48 -13.30 -0.22
CA LEU A 119 -1.73 -11.91 -0.55
C LEU A 119 -2.98 -11.44 0.18
N LEU A 120 -2.87 -10.34 0.93
CA LEU A 120 -3.99 -9.68 1.56
C LEU A 120 -4.18 -8.29 0.96
N SER A 121 -5.40 -8.01 0.58
CA SER A 121 -5.76 -6.72 -0.02
C SER A 121 -7.21 -6.40 0.28
N LEU A 122 -7.49 -5.15 0.55
CA LEU A 122 -8.84 -4.63 0.57
C LEU A 122 -9.00 -3.77 -0.66
N ILE A 123 -9.95 -4.15 -1.50
CA ILE A 123 -10.15 -3.51 -2.79
C ILE A 123 -11.12 -2.36 -2.66
N HIS A 124 -10.71 -1.22 -3.16
CA HIS A 124 -11.60 -0.12 -3.43
C HIS A 124 -12.04 -0.18 -4.86
N ILE A 125 -13.26 -0.29 -5.03
CA ILE A 125 -13.86 -0.09 -6.34
C ILE A 125 -14.38 1.34 -6.42
#